data_ae26b46c1a1793ad79382588423a0f75
#
_entry.id   ae26b46c1a1793ad79382588423a0f75
#
_cell.length_a   1.000
_cell.length_b   1.000
_cell.length_c   1.000
_cell.angle_alpha   90.00
_cell.angle_beta   90.00
_cell.angle_gamma   90.00
#
_symmetry.space_group_name_H-M   'P 1'
#
loop_
_entity.id
_entity.type
_entity.pdbx_description
1 polymer ?
#
loop_
_entity_poly.entity_id
_entity_poly.type
_entity_poly.pdbx_seq_one_letter_code
_entity_poly.pdbx_strand_id
1 'polypeptide(L)'
;MQAPRFLIARLSSIGDIILTSPVIHAIRAHYGSEARIDFVCNSKFKGAAELLHGLDEIHLVERATIEITSNLKKLNFHYFIDLHCNVRSRSLSKALGILTFKVDKQSAPRFALTLGLRKKPVLHFVDRSLKLLETFNISALENSIWGTINTSNVPVPKSYIAITPGATYKGKAIPEFILLEVCEKLTDIGIVIALVGGPDTSEIASRIESTSPLITSFCGTTTLKETAHILKHSKLAIGGDTGVMHLACALGIPLISVWGCTRPSLGLAPWKPNPNSAILLPMGRGERPCSRHGAKCRFSKRGKDLCINHVSADRIIESTQRIL
;
A
#
# COMPACT_ATOMS: atom_id res chain seq x y z
N MET A 1 28.24 -17.01 16.79
CA MET A 1 27.07 -17.57 16.04
C MET A 1 27.11 -17.00 14.64
N GLN A 2 26.81 -17.81 13.62
CA GLN A 2 26.74 -17.30 12.23
C GLN A 2 25.58 -16.32 12.13
N ALA A 3 25.80 -15.20 11.41
CA ALA A 3 24.78 -14.18 11.19
C ALA A 3 23.54 -14.76 10.48
N PRO A 4 22.31 -14.41 10.91
CA PRO A 4 21.09 -14.99 10.37
C PRO A 4 20.84 -14.53 8.93
N ARG A 5 20.29 -15.45 8.11
CA ARG A 5 19.96 -15.21 6.71
C ARG A 5 18.46 -15.42 6.50
N PHE A 6 17.77 -14.33 6.22
CA PHE A 6 16.31 -14.30 6.05
C PHE A 6 15.93 -14.18 4.58
N LEU A 7 14.97 -14.97 4.16
CA LEU A 7 14.28 -14.81 2.88
C LEU A 7 12.84 -14.42 3.16
N ILE A 8 12.44 -13.22 2.75
CA ILE A 8 11.08 -12.69 2.95
C ILE A 8 10.31 -12.79 1.63
N ALA A 9 9.11 -13.36 1.64
CA ALA A 9 8.29 -13.47 0.44
C ALA A 9 7.00 -12.65 0.51
N ARG A 10 6.86 -11.68 -0.42
CA ARG A 10 5.61 -10.99 -0.73
C ARG A 10 5.49 -10.77 -2.23
N LEU A 11 4.78 -11.65 -2.94
CA LEU A 11 4.77 -11.70 -4.40
C LEU A 11 3.98 -10.55 -5.04
N SER A 12 3.03 -9.94 -4.35
CA SER A 12 2.14 -8.84 -4.79
C SER A 12 1.35 -8.31 -3.60
N SER A 13 0.66 -7.21 -3.66
CA SER A 13 0.61 -6.11 -4.61
C SER A 13 1.54 -4.96 -4.15
N ILE A 14 1.58 -3.81 -4.85
CA ILE A 14 2.43 -2.66 -4.47
C ILE A 14 2.23 -2.30 -2.98
N GLY A 15 1.00 -2.01 -2.56
CA GLY A 15 0.71 -1.64 -1.17
C GLY A 15 1.08 -2.73 -0.17
N ASP A 16 0.80 -3.99 -0.50
CA ASP A 16 1.15 -5.11 0.38
C ASP A 16 2.67 -5.30 0.53
N ILE A 17 3.46 -4.99 -0.50
CA ILE A 17 4.92 -5.01 -0.47
C ILE A 17 5.41 -3.87 0.43
N ILE A 18 4.90 -2.66 0.26
CA ILE A 18 5.23 -1.50 1.11
C ILE A 18 4.94 -1.80 2.59
N LEU A 19 3.82 -2.45 2.87
CA LEU A 19 3.46 -2.87 4.24
C LEU A 19 4.41 -3.90 4.87
N THR A 20 5.40 -4.43 4.13
CA THR A 20 6.45 -5.28 4.70
C THR A 20 7.65 -4.48 5.25
N SER A 21 7.75 -3.19 4.92
CA SER A 21 8.85 -2.31 5.36
C SER A 21 9.09 -2.35 6.88
N PRO A 22 8.07 -2.33 7.78
CA PRO A 22 8.31 -2.43 9.22
C PRO A 22 8.95 -3.75 9.66
N VAL A 23 8.66 -4.86 8.97
CA VAL A 23 9.28 -6.17 9.26
C VAL A 23 10.75 -6.15 8.91
N ILE A 24 11.11 -5.63 7.74
CA ILE A 24 12.51 -5.51 7.28
C ILE A 24 13.28 -4.59 8.22
N HIS A 25 12.69 -3.44 8.55
CA HIS A 25 13.27 -2.48 9.49
C HIS A 25 13.55 -3.12 10.85
N ALA A 26 12.58 -3.84 11.43
CA ALA A 26 12.73 -4.47 12.73
C ALA A 26 13.84 -5.54 12.75
N ILE A 27 13.95 -6.37 11.69
CA ILE A 27 15.03 -7.36 11.57
C ILE A 27 16.39 -6.64 11.45
N ARG A 28 16.46 -5.60 10.60
CA ARG A 28 17.70 -4.85 10.38
C ARG A 28 18.13 -4.07 11.64
N ALA A 29 17.18 -3.48 12.36
CA ALA A 29 17.45 -2.79 13.62
C ALA A 29 17.97 -3.73 14.73
N HIS A 30 17.52 -4.99 14.76
CA HIS A 30 17.92 -5.96 15.76
C HIS A 30 19.28 -6.62 15.45
N TYR A 31 19.53 -7.01 14.19
CA TYR A 31 20.73 -7.76 13.79
C TYR A 31 21.80 -6.89 13.09
N GLY A 32 21.52 -5.62 12.81
CA GLY A 32 22.46 -4.76 12.09
C GLY A 32 22.73 -5.22 10.65
N SER A 33 23.90 -4.86 10.13
CA SER A 33 24.40 -5.27 8.80
C SER A 33 24.82 -6.73 8.73
N GLU A 34 25.01 -7.39 9.86
CA GLU A 34 25.42 -8.79 9.92
C GLU A 34 24.35 -9.73 9.34
N ALA A 35 23.06 -9.45 9.55
CA ALA A 35 22.00 -10.27 8.96
C ALA A 35 21.90 -10.05 7.45
N ARG A 36 21.73 -11.11 6.68
CA ARG A 36 21.31 -11.04 5.27
C ARG A 36 19.79 -11.09 5.18
N ILE A 37 19.18 -10.13 4.48
CA ILE A 37 17.73 -10.01 4.27
C ILE A 37 17.45 -9.93 2.78
N ASP A 38 17.01 -11.02 2.18
CA ASP A 38 16.63 -11.06 0.78
C ASP A 38 15.09 -11.06 0.64
N PHE A 39 14.61 -10.55 -0.47
CA PHE A 39 13.18 -10.41 -0.73
C PHE A 39 12.76 -11.09 -2.04
N VAL A 40 11.62 -11.79 -2.02
CA VAL A 40 11.04 -12.44 -3.20
C VAL A 40 9.74 -11.76 -3.58
N CYS A 41 9.66 -11.24 -4.81
CA CYS A 41 8.43 -10.72 -5.39
C CYS A 41 8.26 -11.14 -6.86
N ASN A 42 7.04 -10.93 -7.41
CA ASN A 42 6.85 -11.06 -8.85
C ASN A 42 7.51 -9.89 -9.58
N SER A 43 8.13 -10.13 -10.73
CA SER A 43 8.87 -9.15 -11.53
C SER A 43 8.07 -7.87 -11.83
N LYS A 44 6.75 -7.99 -12.01
CA LYS A 44 5.83 -6.83 -12.18
C LYS A 44 5.84 -5.85 -11.01
N PHE A 45 6.25 -6.30 -9.83
CA PHE A 45 6.31 -5.50 -8.60
C PHE A 45 7.72 -5.18 -8.16
N LYS A 46 8.73 -5.37 -9.03
CA LYS A 46 10.14 -5.04 -8.76
C LYS A 46 10.28 -3.62 -8.19
N GLY A 47 9.68 -2.62 -8.84
CA GLY A 47 9.73 -1.23 -8.40
C GLY A 47 9.18 -1.00 -6.98
N ALA A 48 8.20 -1.81 -6.53
CA ALA A 48 7.71 -1.73 -5.16
C ALA A 48 8.69 -2.33 -4.14
N ALA A 49 9.39 -3.41 -4.49
CA ALA A 49 10.43 -3.98 -3.66
C ALA A 49 11.67 -3.07 -3.58
N GLU A 50 12.03 -2.38 -4.66
CA GLU A 50 13.12 -1.41 -4.68
C GLU A 50 12.90 -0.17 -3.81
N LEU A 51 11.65 0.11 -3.39
CA LEU A 51 11.33 1.13 -2.39
C LEU A 51 11.80 0.74 -0.98
N LEU A 52 11.92 -0.55 -0.69
CA LEU A 52 12.21 -1.06 0.64
C LEU A 52 13.71 -0.92 0.95
N HIS A 53 14.03 -0.13 1.97
CA HIS A 53 15.40 -0.01 2.45
C HIS A 53 15.77 -1.18 3.37
N GLY A 54 17.05 -1.55 3.35
CA GLY A 54 17.59 -2.60 4.24
C GLY A 54 17.52 -4.02 3.67
N LEU A 55 17.15 -4.19 2.40
CA LEU A 55 17.29 -5.45 1.67
C LEU A 55 18.70 -5.58 1.09
N ASP A 56 19.24 -6.82 1.08
CA ASP A 56 20.50 -7.12 0.44
C ASP A 56 20.30 -7.51 -1.03
N GLU A 57 19.26 -8.31 -1.33
CA GLU A 57 18.96 -8.73 -2.69
C GLU A 57 17.45 -8.94 -2.92
N ILE A 58 16.99 -8.65 -4.14
CA ILE A 58 15.61 -8.86 -4.58
C ILE A 58 15.58 -9.95 -5.65
N HIS A 59 14.92 -11.06 -5.35
CA HIS A 59 14.74 -12.19 -6.26
C HIS A 59 13.38 -12.09 -6.96
N LEU A 60 13.39 -12.07 -8.29
CA LEU A 60 12.20 -11.87 -9.11
C LEU A 60 11.65 -13.18 -9.62
N VAL A 61 10.35 -13.37 -9.48
CA VAL A 61 9.58 -14.48 -10.03
C VAL A 61 8.80 -14.00 -11.24
N GLU A 62 9.03 -14.59 -12.40
CA GLU A 62 8.29 -14.29 -13.62
C GLU A 62 6.95 -15.03 -13.64
N ARG A 63 6.99 -16.34 -13.76
CA ARG A 63 5.82 -17.23 -13.87
C ARG A 63 5.65 -18.13 -12.65
N ALA A 64 6.69 -18.84 -12.27
CA ALA A 64 6.65 -19.82 -11.18
C ALA A 64 7.88 -19.70 -10.26
N THR A 65 7.68 -19.93 -8.97
CA THR A 65 8.75 -19.86 -7.97
C THR A 65 9.85 -20.91 -8.17
N ILE A 66 9.60 -21.96 -8.94
CA ILE A 66 10.61 -22.96 -9.28
C ILE A 66 11.80 -22.38 -10.05
N GLU A 67 11.56 -21.30 -10.83
CA GLU A 67 12.57 -20.62 -11.66
C GLU A 67 13.76 -20.12 -10.81
N ILE A 68 13.51 -19.69 -9.59
CA ILE A 68 14.53 -19.12 -8.70
C ILE A 68 14.98 -20.08 -7.59
N THR A 69 14.33 -21.24 -7.45
CA THR A 69 14.54 -22.14 -6.30
C THR A 69 15.98 -22.67 -6.21
N SER A 70 16.57 -23.08 -7.34
CA SER A 70 17.94 -23.59 -7.39
C SER A 70 18.97 -22.53 -6.94
N ASN A 71 18.79 -21.30 -7.36
CA ASN A 71 19.66 -20.18 -6.97
C ASN A 71 19.49 -19.83 -5.50
N LEU A 72 18.26 -19.80 -5.00
CA LEU A 72 17.97 -19.53 -3.59
C LEU A 72 18.55 -20.60 -2.67
N LYS A 73 18.56 -21.87 -3.06
CA LYS A 73 19.19 -22.96 -2.28
C LYS A 73 20.69 -22.73 -2.08
N LYS A 74 21.40 -22.23 -3.08
CA LYS A 74 22.85 -21.95 -2.98
C LYS A 74 23.18 -20.83 -1.97
N LEU A 75 22.21 -19.97 -1.67
CA LEU A 75 22.38 -18.85 -0.74
C LEU A 75 22.25 -19.26 0.73
N ASN A 76 21.90 -20.52 1.03
CA ASN A 76 21.84 -21.08 2.38
C ASN A 76 21.08 -20.22 3.39
N PHE A 77 19.83 -19.84 3.08
CA PHE A 77 18.96 -19.14 4.02
C PHE A 77 18.64 -20.01 5.22
N HIS A 78 18.60 -19.41 6.41
CA HIS A 78 18.20 -20.09 7.63
C HIS A 78 16.68 -20.04 7.83
N TYR A 79 16.06 -18.91 7.46
CA TYR A 79 14.65 -18.63 7.73
C TYR A 79 13.91 -18.13 6.51
N PHE A 80 12.71 -18.65 6.29
CA PHE A 80 11.78 -18.17 5.29
C PHE A 80 10.58 -17.51 5.97
N ILE A 81 10.38 -16.20 5.75
CA ILE A 81 9.24 -15.44 6.27
C ILE A 81 8.22 -15.27 5.16
N ASP A 82 7.15 -16.06 5.19
CA ASP A 82 6.08 -16.03 4.20
C ASP A 82 5.00 -15.02 4.61
N LEU A 83 5.10 -13.80 4.09
CA LEU A 83 4.11 -12.73 4.25
C LEU A 83 3.03 -12.75 3.15
N HIS A 84 3.12 -13.70 2.20
CA HIS A 84 2.15 -13.83 1.11
C HIS A 84 1.15 -14.96 1.33
N CYS A 85 1.59 -16.12 1.80
CA CYS A 85 0.79 -17.29 2.21
C CYS A 85 -0.19 -17.77 1.12
N ASN A 86 0.27 -17.88 -0.15
CA ASN A 86 -0.51 -18.49 -1.23
C ASN A 86 0.13 -19.80 -1.72
N VAL A 87 -0.44 -20.43 -2.76
CA VAL A 87 0.08 -21.68 -3.32
C VAL A 87 1.52 -21.53 -3.79
N ARG A 88 1.87 -20.40 -4.46
CA ARG A 88 3.24 -20.16 -4.97
C ARG A 88 4.27 -20.01 -3.85
N SER A 89 3.99 -19.20 -2.82
CA SER A 89 4.92 -19.04 -1.69
C SER A 89 5.05 -20.33 -0.86
N ARG A 90 3.98 -21.11 -0.73
CA ARG A 90 4.02 -22.43 -0.09
C ARG A 90 4.87 -23.45 -0.88
N SER A 91 4.75 -23.43 -2.22
CA SER A 91 5.58 -24.26 -3.09
C SER A 91 7.05 -23.93 -2.93
N LEU A 92 7.40 -22.62 -2.90
CA LEU A 92 8.76 -22.15 -2.66
C LEU A 92 9.28 -22.61 -1.29
N SER A 93 8.51 -22.36 -0.23
CA SER A 93 8.84 -22.81 1.14
C SER A 93 9.14 -24.30 1.20
N LYS A 94 8.25 -25.13 0.60
CA LYS A 94 8.44 -26.58 0.54
C LYS A 94 9.70 -26.98 -0.24
N ALA A 95 9.96 -26.32 -1.36
CA ALA A 95 11.09 -26.61 -2.22
C ALA A 95 12.44 -26.22 -1.59
N LEU A 96 12.48 -25.15 -0.79
CA LEU A 96 13.67 -24.71 -0.06
C LEU A 96 13.98 -25.64 1.13
N GLY A 97 12.96 -26.19 1.80
CA GLY A 97 13.14 -27.10 2.94
C GLY A 97 13.72 -26.46 4.21
N ILE A 98 13.58 -25.13 4.34
CA ILE A 98 14.09 -24.35 5.48
C ILE A 98 12.97 -23.95 6.45
N LEU A 99 13.35 -23.56 7.66
CA LEU A 99 12.40 -23.16 8.70
C LEU A 99 11.53 -21.98 8.24
N THR A 100 10.21 -22.18 8.27
CA THR A 100 9.26 -21.24 7.65
C THR A 100 8.29 -20.68 8.67
N PHE A 101 8.24 -19.35 8.75
CA PHE A 101 7.28 -18.58 9.53
C PHE A 101 6.24 -17.94 8.59
N LYS A 102 4.96 -18.05 8.95
CA LYS A 102 3.85 -17.64 8.09
C LYS A 102 2.95 -16.63 8.79
N VAL A 103 2.63 -15.52 8.10
CA VAL A 103 1.66 -14.57 8.65
C VAL A 103 0.25 -15.18 8.69
N ASP A 104 -0.48 -14.97 9.77
CA ASP A 104 -1.90 -15.28 9.82
C ASP A 104 -2.68 -14.31 8.93
N LYS A 105 -3.24 -14.81 7.83
CA LYS A 105 -4.05 -13.99 6.89
C LYS A 105 -5.39 -13.55 7.45
N GLN A 106 -5.84 -14.13 8.53
CA GLN A 106 -7.20 -13.94 9.08
C GLN A 106 -8.30 -14.03 8.00
N SER A 107 -8.17 -15.02 7.11
CA SER A 107 -9.06 -15.14 5.94
C SER A 107 -10.51 -15.38 6.33
N ALA A 108 -10.78 -16.23 7.33
CA ALA A 108 -12.14 -16.51 7.83
C ALA A 108 -12.74 -15.29 8.54
N PRO A 109 -12.06 -14.60 9.49
CA PRO A 109 -12.55 -13.34 10.06
C PRO A 109 -12.82 -12.25 9.04
N ARG A 110 -11.94 -12.08 8.03
CA ARG A 110 -12.15 -11.10 6.94
C ARG A 110 -13.36 -11.45 6.07
N PHE A 111 -13.59 -12.74 5.81
CA PHE A 111 -14.78 -13.18 5.09
C PHE A 111 -16.04 -12.94 5.90
N ALA A 112 -16.03 -13.26 7.20
CA ALA A 112 -17.14 -13.00 8.11
C ALA A 112 -17.52 -11.51 8.19
N LEU A 113 -16.53 -10.59 8.12
CA LEU A 113 -16.78 -9.14 7.98
C LEU A 113 -17.58 -8.82 6.71
N THR A 114 -17.20 -9.41 5.56
CA THR A 114 -17.93 -9.15 4.29
C THR A 114 -19.34 -9.73 4.29
N LEU A 115 -19.59 -10.80 5.04
CA LEU A 115 -20.93 -11.38 5.24
C LEU A 115 -21.76 -10.64 6.30
N GLY A 116 -21.12 -9.78 7.14
CA GLY A 116 -21.77 -9.08 8.24
C GLY A 116 -21.95 -9.96 9.50
N LEU A 117 -21.34 -11.15 9.52
CA LEU A 117 -21.32 -12.07 10.65
C LEU A 117 -20.34 -11.65 11.75
N ARG A 118 -19.47 -10.69 11.45
CA ARG A 118 -18.51 -10.11 12.37
C ARG A 118 -18.54 -8.58 12.25
N LYS A 119 -18.48 -7.89 13.38
CA LYS A 119 -18.37 -6.41 13.46
C LYS A 119 -16.96 -5.97 13.87
N LYS A 120 -16.30 -6.74 14.77
CA LYS A 120 -14.95 -6.41 15.27
C LYS A 120 -13.93 -6.46 14.13
N PRO A 121 -13.16 -5.39 13.89
CA PRO A 121 -12.09 -5.37 12.90
C PRO A 121 -11.09 -6.52 13.07
N VAL A 122 -10.41 -6.88 12.01
CA VAL A 122 -9.26 -7.80 12.09
C VAL A 122 -8.00 -7.00 12.44
N LEU A 123 -7.04 -7.68 13.06
CA LEU A 123 -5.75 -7.08 13.38
C LEU A 123 -5.05 -6.63 12.09
N HIS A 124 -4.37 -5.48 12.14
CA HIS A 124 -3.70 -4.93 10.97
C HIS A 124 -2.65 -5.90 10.40
N PHE A 125 -2.46 -5.89 9.09
CA PHE A 125 -1.51 -6.80 8.42
C PHE A 125 -0.08 -6.63 8.95
N VAL A 126 0.36 -5.39 9.16
CA VAL A 126 1.70 -5.10 9.70
C VAL A 126 1.86 -5.69 11.10
N ASP A 127 0.88 -5.48 11.98
CA ASP A 127 0.96 -5.99 13.37
C ASP A 127 1.02 -7.52 13.40
N ARG A 128 0.24 -8.18 12.54
CA ARG A 128 0.30 -9.65 12.39
C ARG A 128 1.66 -10.12 11.85
N SER A 129 2.27 -9.33 10.98
CA SER A 129 3.58 -9.63 10.40
C SER A 129 4.70 -9.41 11.40
N LEU A 130 4.63 -8.33 12.19
CA LEU A 130 5.59 -8.04 13.26
C LEU A 130 5.53 -9.09 14.38
N LYS A 131 4.33 -9.59 14.70
CA LYS A 131 4.17 -10.65 15.70
C LYS A 131 4.97 -11.92 15.37
N LEU A 132 5.25 -12.20 14.09
CA LEU A 132 6.13 -13.33 13.72
C LEU A 132 7.55 -13.15 14.26
N LEU A 133 7.99 -11.91 14.44
CA LEU A 133 9.36 -11.60 14.86
C LEU A 133 9.60 -11.86 16.34
N GLU A 134 8.54 -12.04 17.16
CA GLU A 134 8.65 -12.42 18.56
C GLU A 134 9.40 -13.76 18.72
N THR A 135 9.27 -14.67 17.73
CA THR A 135 10.02 -15.95 17.72
C THR A 135 11.53 -15.78 17.56
N PHE A 136 11.99 -14.59 17.17
CA PHE A 136 13.40 -14.21 17.06
C PHE A 136 13.85 -13.29 18.21
N ASN A 137 13.05 -13.17 19.28
CA ASN A 137 13.26 -12.24 20.39
C ASN A 137 13.30 -10.75 19.95
N ILE A 138 12.65 -10.45 18.84
CA ILE A 138 12.48 -9.07 18.35
C ILE A 138 11.15 -8.55 18.88
N SER A 139 11.19 -7.68 19.92
CA SER A 139 9.99 -7.02 20.47
C SER A 139 9.55 -5.87 19.56
N ALA A 140 8.93 -6.24 18.43
CA ALA A 140 8.68 -5.28 17.35
C ALA A 140 7.36 -4.52 17.48
N LEU A 141 6.40 -4.92 18.35
CA LEU A 141 5.06 -4.35 18.35
C LEU A 141 4.98 -2.95 18.98
N GLU A 142 5.66 -2.71 20.10
CA GLU A 142 5.53 -1.45 20.85
C GLU A 142 6.27 -0.29 20.17
N ASN A 143 7.48 -0.52 19.71
CA ASN A 143 8.37 0.51 19.14
C ASN A 143 8.50 0.42 17.62
N SER A 144 7.63 -0.34 16.94
CA SER A 144 7.72 -0.48 15.49
C SER A 144 7.36 0.81 14.77
N ILE A 145 8.17 1.16 13.79
CA ILE A 145 8.00 2.29 12.90
C ILE A 145 8.03 1.81 11.44
N TRP A 146 7.66 2.68 10.53
CA TRP A 146 7.94 2.46 9.13
C TRP A 146 9.46 2.39 8.89
N GLY A 147 9.91 1.46 8.05
CA GLY A 147 11.27 1.49 7.54
C GLY A 147 11.45 2.64 6.55
N THR A 148 12.70 3.03 6.32
CA THR A 148 13.05 4.03 5.30
C THR A 148 12.54 3.58 3.92
N ILE A 149 11.99 4.52 3.16
CA ILE A 149 11.55 4.33 1.77
C ILE A 149 12.57 4.99 0.83
N ASN A 150 13.07 4.22 -0.11
CA ASN A 150 13.99 4.71 -1.15
C ASN A 150 13.26 5.62 -2.14
N THR A 151 13.84 6.77 -2.45
CA THR A 151 13.29 7.73 -3.41
C THR A 151 14.31 8.08 -4.50
N SER A 152 13.83 8.54 -5.64
CA SER A 152 14.66 9.12 -6.72
C SER A 152 14.16 10.51 -7.05
N ASN A 153 15.08 11.46 -7.22
CA ASN A 153 14.74 12.85 -7.47
C ASN A 153 14.03 13.02 -8.82
N VAL A 154 13.00 13.87 -8.81
CA VAL A 154 12.30 14.37 -9.99
C VAL A 154 11.87 15.81 -9.71
N PRO A 155 11.85 16.70 -10.72
CA PRO A 155 11.36 18.07 -10.54
C PRO A 155 9.91 18.06 -10.06
N VAL A 156 9.61 18.86 -9.02
CA VAL A 156 8.27 18.98 -8.45
C VAL A 156 7.92 20.45 -8.22
N PRO A 157 6.64 20.82 -8.15
CA PRO A 157 6.21 22.17 -7.77
C PRO A 157 6.69 22.54 -6.36
N LYS A 158 6.83 23.84 -6.05
CA LYS A 158 7.35 24.29 -4.73
C LYS A 158 6.44 23.96 -3.56
N SER A 159 5.14 24.00 -3.76
CA SER A 159 4.14 23.82 -2.69
C SER A 159 2.89 23.23 -3.29
N TYR A 160 2.59 21.98 -3.02
CA TYR A 160 1.50 21.25 -3.68
C TYR A 160 0.95 20.14 -2.79
N ILE A 161 -0.21 19.62 -3.21
CA ILE A 161 -0.78 18.37 -2.70
C ILE A 161 -0.69 17.30 -3.79
N ALA A 162 -0.60 16.03 -3.39
CA ALA A 162 -0.60 14.90 -4.31
C ALA A 162 -1.98 14.23 -4.35
N ILE A 163 -2.52 13.96 -5.54
CA ILE A 163 -3.80 13.25 -5.72
C ILE A 163 -3.58 12.02 -6.58
N THR A 164 -4.14 10.87 -6.14
CA THR A 164 -4.10 9.62 -6.90
C THR A 164 -5.45 9.38 -7.59
N PRO A 165 -5.54 9.49 -8.93
CA PRO A 165 -6.81 9.40 -9.64
C PRO A 165 -7.33 7.98 -9.83
N GLY A 166 -6.54 6.94 -9.59
CA GLY A 166 -6.94 5.57 -9.92
C GLY A 166 -6.69 4.53 -8.86
N ALA A 167 -7.21 3.35 -9.10
CA ALA A 167 -6.98 2.13 -8.34
C ALA A 167 -7.26 0.90 -9.23
N THR A 168 -6.64 -0.24 -8.90
CA THR A 168 -6.85 -1.52 -9.62
C THR A 168 -8.31 -1.94 -9.72
N TYR A 169 -9.14 -1.56 -8.76
CA TYR A 169 -10.56 -1.89 -8.72
C TYR A 169 -11.41 -0.61 -8.62
N LYS A 170 -12.44 -0.49 -9.46
CA LYS A 170 -13.37 0.66 -9.47
C LYS A 170 -13.99 0.97 -8.10
N GLY A 171 -14.22 -0.05 -7.26
CA GLY A 171 -14.76 0.16 -5.91
C GLY A 171 -13.76 0.73 -4.89
N LYS A 172 -12.53 1.04 -5.31
CA LYS A 172 -11.46 1.68 -4.52
C LYS A 172 -11.01 3.02 -5.09
N ALA A 173 -11.19 3.25 -6.40
CA ALA A 173 -10.83 4.51 -7.06
C ALA A 173 -11.85 5.59 -6.74
N ILE A 174 -11.38 6.79 -6.40
CA ILE A 174 -12.28 7.96 -6.32
C ILE A 174 -12.85 8.22 -7.71
N PRO A 175 -14.18 8.32 -7.87
CA PRO A 175 -14.79 8.57 -9.18
C PRO A 175 -14.29 9.85 -9.83
N GLU A 176 -14.15 9.83 -11.15
CA GLU A 176 -13.65 10.97 -11.92
C GLU A 176 -14.47 12.26 -11.68
N PHE A 177 -15.80 12.16 -11.61
CA PHE A 177 -16.65 13.32 -11.35
C PHE A 177 -16.39 13.96 -9.98
N ILE A 178 -16.07 13.16 -8.96
CA ILE A 178 -15.68 13.67 -7.63
C ILE A 178 -14.29 14.31 -7.70
N LEU A 179 -13.34 13.68 -8.42
CA LEU A 179 -11.99 14.23 -8.57
C LEU A 179 -12.00 15.55 -9.31
N LEU A 180 -12.79 15.68 -10.38
CA LEU A 180 -12.96 16.94 -11.13
C LEU A 180 -13.45 18.05 -10.21
N GLU A 181 -14.54 17.80 -9.46
CA GLU A 181 -15.07 18.76 -8.49
C GLU A 181 -14.07 19.15 -7.40
N VAL A 182 -13.34 18.16 -6.84
CA VAL A 182 -12.31 18.40 -5.82
C VAL A 182 -11.17 19.24 -6.40
N CYS A 183 -10.67 18.89 -7.58
CA CYS A 183 -9.55 19.60 -8.22
C CYS A 183 -9.94 21.03 -8.59
N GLU A 184 -11.12 21.25 -9.19
CA GLU A 184 -11.65 22.57 -9.52
C GLU A 184 -11.69 23.47 -8.26
N LYS A 185 -12.43 23.05 -7.23
CA LYS A 185 -12.57 23.84 -6.00
C LYS A 185 -11.26 24.10 -5.27
N LEU A 186 -10.30 23.16 -5.32
CA LEU A 186 -8.99 23.35 -4.69
C LEU A 186 -8.10 24.30 -5.52
N THR A 187 -8.15 24.23 -6.84
CA THR A 187 -7.38 25.15 -7.69
C THR A 187 -7.96 26.56 -7.69
N ASP A 188 -9.29 26.74 -7.53
CA ASP A 188 -9.93 28.05 -7.38
C ASP A 188 -9.43 28.83 -6.17
N ILE A 189 -9.00 28.13 -5.13
CA ILE A 189 -8.36 28.74 -3.94
C ILE A 189 -6.83 28.72 -4.00
N GLY A 190 -6.25 28.49 -5.18
CA GLY A 190 -4.80 28.59 -5.44
C GLY A 190 -3.97 27.38 -5.01
N ILE A 191 -4.58 26.23 -4.72
CA ILE A 191 -3.82 25.01 -4.36
C ILE A 191 -3.27 24.35 -5.63
N VAL A 192 -1.94 24.13 -5.66
CA VAL A 192 -1.25 23.39 -6.72
C VAL A 192 -1.40 21.89 -6.48
N ILE A 193 -1.70 21.14 -7.55
CA ILE A 193 -1.97 19.71 -7.50
C ILE A 193 -0.99 18.94 -8.38
N ALA A 194 -0.38 17.89 -7.81
CA ALA A 194 0.39 16.88 -8.53
C ALA A 194 -0.43 15.59 -8.61
N LEU A 195 -0.80 15.14 -9.81
CA LEU A 195 -1.46 13.85 -10.01
C LEU A 195 -0.40 12.75 -10.08
N VAL A 196 -0.55 11.69 -9.29
CA VAL A 196 0.39 10.56 -9.24
C VAL A 196 -0.33 9.23 -9.44
N GLY A 197 0.23 8.37 -10.30
CA GLY A 197 -0.38 7.08 -10.61
C GLY A 197 0.37 6.31 -11.69
N GLY A 198 -0.06 5.09 -11.95
CA GLY A 198 0.50 4.26 -13.02
C GLY A 198 -0.01 4.64 -14.42
N PRO A 199 0.50 3.98 -15.47
CA PRO A 199 0.07 4.23 -16.86
C PRO A 199 -1.43 4.02 -17.09
N ASP A 200 -2.06 3.15 -16.29
CA ASP A 200 -3.50 2.88 -16.32
C ASP A 200 -4.36 4.07 -15.87
N THR A 201 -3.75 5.11 -15.31
CA THR A 201 -4.44 6.33 -14.87
C THR A 201 -4.14 7.55 -15.74
N SER A 202 -3.29 7.43 -16.77
CA SER A 202 -2.84 8.56 -17.59
C SER A 202 -3.99 9.28 -18.29
N GLU A 203 -4.97 8.54 -18.81
CA GLU A 203 -6.11 9.13 -19.54
C GLU A 203 -6.99 10.00 -18.62
N ILE A 204 -7.37 9.50 -17.45
CA ILE A 204 -8.14 10.28 -16.48
C ILE A 204 -7.32 11.46 -15.94
N ALA A 205 -6.03 11.27 -15.72
CA ALA A 205 -5.14 12.31 -15.24
C ALA A 205 -5.01 13.45 -16.26
N SER A 206 -4.90 13.16 -17.56
CA SER A 206 -4.85 14.18 -18.62
C SER A 206 -6.15 14.99 -18.69
N ARG A 207 -7.31 14.34 -18.52
CA ARG A 207 -8.59 15.08 -18.47
C ARG A 207 -8.66 16.02 -17.26
N ILE A 208 -8.20 15.59 -16.09
CA ILE A 208 -8.16 16.42 -14.89
C ILE A 208 -7.13 17.55 -15.05
N GLU A 209 -5.93 17.26 -15.56
CA GLU A 209 -4.87 18.25 -15.78
C GLU A 209 -5.32 19.39 -16.71
N SER A 210 -6.11 19.08 -17.75
CA SER A 210 -6.62 20.09 -18.70
C SER A 210 -7.59 21.10 -18.09
N THR A 211 -8.10 20.89 -16.87
CA THR A 211 -9.06 21.78 -16.22
C THR A 211 -8.42 22.99 -15.55
N SER A 212 -7.12 22.95 -15.21
CA SER A 212 -6.44 24.07 -14.54
C SER A 212 -4.92 24.04 -14.76
N PRO A 213 -4.27 25.21 -14.97
CA PRO A 213 -2.82 25.31 -15.06
C PRO A 213 -2.09 25.02 -13.73
N LEU A 214 -2.83 24.95 -12.62
CA LEU A 214 -2.28 24.58 -11.30
C LEU A 214 -2.20 23.06 -11.10
N ILE A 215 -2.56 22.25 -12.08
CA ILE A 215 -2.51 20.81 -12.03
C ILE A 215 -1.39 20.31 -12.94
N THR A 216 -0.52 19.45 -12.41
CA THR A 216 0.53 18.78 -13.17
C THR A 216 0.42 17.27 -13.00
N SER A 217 0.40 16.53 -14.12
CA SER A 217 0.29 15.09 -14.12
C SER A 217 1.67 14.41 -14.22
N PHE A 218 1.93 13.51 -13.29
CA PHE A 218 3.05 12.57 -13.28
C PHE A 218 2.58 11.12 -13.53
N CYS A 219 1.30 10.94 -13.88
CA CYS A 219 0.72 9.60 -14.07
C CYS A 219 1.32 8.91 -15.31
N GLY A 220 1.87 7.72 -15.10
CA GLY A 220 2.47 6.91 -16.16
C GLY A 220 3.85 7.37 -16.65
N THR A 221 4.38 8.49 -16.16
CA THR A 221 5.67 9.06 -16.58
C THR A 221 6.77 8.88 -15.53
N THR A 222 6.44 8.44 -14.34
CA THR A 222 7.35 8.29 -13.21
C THR A 222 7.48 6.84 -12.74
N THR A 223 8.68 6.49 -12.30
CA THR A 223 8.95 5.27 -11.55
C THR A 223 8.32 5.35 -10.14
N LEU A 224 8.19 4.23 -9.44
CA LEU A 224 7.70 4.25 -8.05
C LEU A 224 8.63 5.00 -7.09
N LYS A 225 9.94 5.05 -7.34
CA LYS A 225 10.90 5.84 -6.54
C LYS A 225 10.71 7.35 -6.75
N GLU A 226 10.44 7.78 -7.98
CA GLU A 226 10.09 9.17 -8.29
C GLU A 226 8.71 9.54 -7.75
N THR A 227 7.72 8.65 -7.87
CA THR A 227 6.41 8.82 -7.20
C THR A 227 6.57 8.98 -5.69
N ALA A 228 7.46 8.20 -5.05
CA ALA A 228 7.76 8.35 -3.64
C ALA A 228 8.40 9.71 -3.32
N HIS A 229 9.27 10.24 -4.20
CA HIS A 229 9.82 11.59 -4.08
C HIS A 229 8.74 12.66 -4.17
N ILE A 230 7.84 12.59 -5.16
CA ILE A 230 6.71 13.52 -5.29
C ILE A 230 5.84 13.48 -4.03
N LEU A 231 5.48 12.30 -3.54
CA LEU A 231 4.69 12.16 -2.32
C LEU A 231 5.42 12.76 -1.11
N LYS A 232 6.70 12.47 -0.92
CA LYS A 232 7.51 12.93 0.21
C LYS A 232 7.56 14.46 0.33
N HIS A 233 7.53 15.18 -0.78
CA HIS A 233 7.59 16.64 -0.83
C HIS A 233 6.21 17.31 -0.93
N SER A 234 5.12 16.52 -1.00
CA SER A 234 3.76 17.05 -0.95
C SER A 234 3.35 17.41 0.49
N LYS A 235 2.50 18.43 0.64
CA LYS A 235 1.91 18.79 1.95
C LYS A 235 0.86 17.78 2.42
N LEU A 236 0.20 17.13 1.48
CA LEU A 236 -0.90 16.23 1.70
C LEU A 236 -1.02 15.25 0.53
N ALA A 237 -1.38 14.00 0.80
CA ALA A 237 -1.80 13.05 -0.24
C ALA A 237 -3.29 12.74 -0.13
N ILE A 238 -3.99 12.66 -1.26
CA ILE A 238 -5.41 12.28 -1.36
C ILE A 238 -5.52 11.08 -2.28
N GLY A 239 -6.17 10.02 -1.85
CA GLY A 239 -6.36 8.85 -2.70
C GLY A 239 -7.28 7.79 -2.11
N GLY A 240 -7.63 6.82 -2.94
CA GLY A 240 -8.39 5.64 -2.53
C GLY A 240 -7.54 4.60 -1.80
N ASP A 241 -8.13 3.45 -1.47
CA ASP A 241 -7.45 2.27 -0.90
C ASP A 241 -6.50 1.64 -1.94
N THR A 242 -5.31 2.21 -2.10
CA THR A 242 -4.32 1.88 -3.14
C THR A 242 -2.90 1.70 -2.58
N GLY A 243 -1.98 1.22 -3.44
CA GLY A 243 -0.57 1.14 -3.09
C GLY A 243 0.05 2.51 -2.80
N VAL A 244 -0.39 3.56 -3.51
CA VAL A 244 0.10 4.94 -3.32
C VAL A 244 -0.32 5.50 -1.95
N MET A 245 -1.53 5.16 -1.46
CA MET A 245 -1.96 5.51 -0.11
C MET A 245 -1.02 4.91 0.95
N HIS A 246 -0.65 3.63 0.81
CA HIS A 246 0.30 2.99 1.73
C HIS A 246 1.69 3.60 1.63
N LEU A 247 2.11 4.01 0.43
CA LEU A 247 3.38 4.70 0.21
C LEU A 247 3.40 6.07 0.90
N ALA A 248 2.34 6.88 0.73
CA ALA A 248 2.19 8.15 1.41
C ALA A 248 2.23 8.00 2.95
N CYS A 249 1.52 6.98 3.46
CA CYS A 249 1.54 6.64 4.88
C CYS A 249 2.96 6.27 5.37
N ALA A 250 3.70 5.46 4.61
CA ALA A 250 5.06 5.05 4.95
C ALA A 250 6.07 6.21 4.91
N LEU A 251 5.80 7.23 4.11
CA LEU A 251 6.59 8.46 4.03
C LEU A 251 6.25 9.47 5.14
N GLY A 252 5.24 9.18 5.97
CA GLY A 252 4.85 10.00 7.12
C GLY A 252 4.13 11.30 6.77
N ILE A 253 3.72 11.51 5.52
CA ILE A 253 2.98 12.69 5.11
C ILE A 253 1.51 12.59 5.53
N PRO A 254 0.82 13.72 5.80
CA PRO A 254 -0.63 13.71 6.01
C PRO A 254 -1.34 13.10 4.82
N LEU A 255 -2.40 12.35 5.06
CA LEU A 255 -3.16 11.75 3.96
C LEU A 255 -4.68 11.75 4.23
N ILE A 256 -5.45 11.92 3.16
CA ILE A 256 -6.89 11.69 3.13
C ILE A 256 -7.10 10.39 2.36
N SER A 257 -7.42 9.31 3.09
CA SER A 257 -7.72 8.02 2.48
C SER A 257 -9.23 7.84 2.30
N VAL A 258 -9.65 7.71 1.04
CA VAL A 258 -11.05 7.57 0.65
C VAL A 258 -11.37 6.09 0.43
N TRP A 259 -12.38 5.59 1.14
CA TRP A 259 -12.73 4.17 1.13
C TRP A 259 -14.08 3.94 0.45
N GLY A 260 -14.15 2.91 -0.36
CA GLY A 260 -15.34 2.54 -1.11
C GLY A 260 -15.93 1.19 -0.72
N CYS A 261 -15.78 0.20 -1.58
CA CYS A 261 -16.30 -1.16 -1.36
C CYS A 261 -15.45 -1.99 -0.37
N THR A 262 -14.23 -1.60 -0.11
CA THR A 262 -13.40 -2.07 1.01
C THR A 262 -13.63 -1.20 2.25
N ARG A 263 -13.10 -1.61 3.40
CA ARG A 263 -13.16 -0.85 4.67
C ARG A 263 -11.88 -1.05 5.47
N PRO A 264 -11.50 -0.06 6.30
CA PRO A 264 -10.38 -0.16 7.24
C PRO A 264 -10.42 -1.42 8.12
N SER A 265 -11.62 -1.85 8.51
CA SER A 265 -11.87 -3.05 9.33
C SER A 265 -11.32 -4.36 8.74
N LEU A 266 -10.95 -4.38 7.46
CA LEU A 266 -10.28 -5.51 6.81
C LEU A 266 -8.79 -5.65 7.19
N GLY A 267 -8.26 -4.75 8.05
CA GLY A 267 -6.88 -4.79 8.55
C GLY A 267 -5.82 -4.30 7.54
N LEU A 268 -6.20 -3.38 6.67
CA LEU A 268 -5.35 -2.74 5.66
C LEU A 268 -5.54 -1.21 5.63
N ALA A 269 -5.99 -0.61 6.73
CA ALA A 269 -6.02 0.85 6.88
C ALA A 269 -4.60 1.45 6.75
N PRO A 270 -4.45 2.79 6.63
CA PRO A 270 -3.15 3.41 6.86
C PRO A 270 -2.60 2.99 8.22
N TRP A 271 -1.39 2.43 8.23
CA TRP A 271 -0.77 1.93 9.47
C TRP A 271 0.06 3.02 10.12
N LYS A 272 -0.24 3.35 11.38
CA LYS A 272 0.41 4.46 12.10
C LYS A 272 0.53 5.71 11.21
N PRO A 273 -0.57 6.24 10.66
CA PRO A 273 -0.53 7.39 9.78
C PRO A 273 -0.09 8.65 10.52
N ASN A 274 0.30 9.67 9.77
CA ASN A 274 0.50 11.01 10.32
C ASN A 274 -0.76 11.43 11.11
N PRO A 275 -0.62 12.04 12.30
CA PRO A 275 -1.76 12.42 13.15
C PRO A 275 -2.79 13.32 12.47
N ASN A 276 -2.38 14.12 11.48
CA ASN A 276 -3.26 15.00 10.72
C ASN A 276 -4.00 14.28 9.58
N SER A 277 -3.85 12.95 9.45
CA SER A 277 -4.51 12.18 8.39
C SER A 277 -5.99 11.96 8.67
N ALA A 278 -6.78 11.76 7.59
CA ALA A 278 -8.21 11.48 7.66
C ALA A 278 -8.58 10.21 6.87
N ILE A 279 -9.59 9.49 7.38
CA ILE A 279 -10.22 8.36 6.69
C ILE A 279 -11.67 8.76 6.36
N LEU A 280 -12.00 8.80 5.08
CA LEU A 280 -13.33 9.12 4.60
C LEU A 280 -14.08 7.88 4.13
N LEU A 281 -15.24 7.65 4.73
CA LEU A 281 -16.14 6.54 4.39
C LEU A 281 -17.38 7.07 3.64
N PRO A 282 -18.00 6.22 2.79
CA PRO A 282 -19.21 6.59 2.05
C PRO A 282 -20.39 6.86 3.00
N MET A 283 -21.13 7.92 2.72
CA MET A 283 -22.33 8.29 3.47
C MET A 283 -23.45 7.26 3.24
N GLY A 284 -24.20 6.93 4.30
CA GLY A 284 -25.36 6.04 4.21
C GLY A 284 -25.05 4.57 3.86
N ARG A 285 -23.78 4.17 3.77
CA ARG A 285 -23.38 2.81 3.36
C ARG A 285 -22.85 1.91 4.48
N GLY A 286 -22.75 2.46 5.70
CA GLY A 286 -22.27 1.75 6.90
C GLY A 286 -20.80 1.29 6.82
N GLU A 287 -20.34 0.65 7.89
CA GLU A 287 -18.92 0.25 8.05
C GLU A 287 -18.59 -1.14 7.50
N ARG A 288 -19.61 -1.92 7.14
CA ARG A 288 -19.41 -3.27 6.61
C ARG A 288 -18.77 -3.22 5.21
N PRO A 289 -17.63 -3.91 4.97
CA PRO A 289 -17.05 -4.02 3.63
C PRO A 289 -17.96 -4.80 2.69
N CYS A 290 -18.05 -4.37 1.44
CA CYS A 290 -18.77 -5.10 0.39
C CYS A 290 -17.98 -6.30 -0.11
N SER A 291 -16.65 -6.16 -0.19
CA SER A 291 -15.73 -7.20 -0.63
C SER A 291 -14.34 -7.00 -0.03
N ARG A 292 -13.53 -8.05 -0.08
CA ARG A 292 -12.15 -8.02 0.43
C ARG A 292 -11.18 -7.23 -0.47
N HIS A 293 -11.51 -7.06 -1.75
CA HIS A 293 -10.62 -6.48 -2.77
C HIS A 293 -11.22 -5.31 -3.54
N GLY A 294 -12.46 -4.89 -3.26
CA GLY A 294 -13.12 -3.79 -3.98
C GLY A 294 -13.72 -4.17 -5.33
N ALA A 295 -13.67 -5.44 -5.74
CA ALA A 295 -14.19 -5.91 -7.03
C ALA A 295 -15.72 -6.00 -7.10
N LYS A 296 -16.40 -6.09 -5.95
CA LYS A 296 -17.87 -6.24 -5.86
C LYS A 296 -18.43 -5.24 -4.87
N CYS A 297 -19.63 -4.71 -5.20
CA CYS A 297 -20.41 -3.87 -4.31
C CYS A 297 -21.76 -4.55 -4.01
N ARG A 298 -22.12 -4.70 -2.73
CA ARG A 298 -23.40 -5.31 -2.32
C ARG A 298 -24.62 -4.45 -2.65
N PHE A 299 -24.41 -3.14 -2.81
CA PHE A 299 -25.48 -2.19 -3.14
C PHE A 299 -25.68 -2.04 -4.64
N SER A 300 -24.78 -2.56 -5.47
CA SER A 300 -24.84 -2.43 -6.92
C SER A 300 -24.65 -3.75 -7.64
N LYS A 301 -25.73 -4.38 -8.07
CA LYS A 301 -25.69 -5.64 -8.84
C LYS A 301 -25.00 -5.48 -10.21
N ARG A 302 -25.04 -4.27 -10.81
CA ARG A 302 -24.48 -3.96 -12.14
C ARG A 302 -23.25 -3.04 -12.09
N GLY A 303 -22.70 -2.75 -10.92
CA GLY A 303 -21.51 -1.89 -10.77
C GLY A 303 -21.74 -0.40 -11.08
N LYS A 304 -23.00 0.05 -11.24
CA LYS A 304 -23.30 1.45 -11.57
C LYS A 304 -23.30 2.38 -10.35
N ASP A 305 -23.72 1.88 -9.17
CA ASP A 305 -23.77 2.65 -7.93
C ASP A 305 -22.85 2.00 -6.88
N LEU A 306 -21.55 2.29 -6.98
CA LEU A 306 -20.56 1.78 -6.06
C LEU A 306 -20.56 2.57 -4.74
N CYS A 307 -20.17 1.93 -3.64
CA CYS A 307 -20.04 2.65 -2.36
C CYS A 307 -19.14 3.89 -2.46
N ILE A 308 -18.09 3.84 -3.24
CA ILE A 308 -17.16 4.96 -3.41
C ILE A 308 -17.83 6.21 -4.01
N ASN A 309 -18.90 6.06 -4.81
CA ASN A 309 -19.65 7.18 -5.39
C ASN A 309 -20.40 8.01 -4.31
N HIS A 310 -20.50 7.51 -3.08
CA HIS A 310 -21.16 8.18 -1.97
C HIS A 310 -20.18 8.86 -1.00
N VAL A 311 -18.95 9.09 -1.42
CA VAL A 311 -18.02 9.98 -0.71
C VAL A 311 -18.21 11.39 -1.29
N SER A 312 -18.51 12.36 -0.45
CA SER A 312 -18.74 13.75 -0.89
C SER A 312 -17.42 14.44 -1.24
N ALA A 313 -17.41 15.20 -2.34
CA ALA A 313 -16.31 16.09 -2.70
C ALA A 313 -16.08 17.14 -1.59
N ASP A 314 -17.16 17.73 -1.05
CA ASP A 314 -17.07 18.73 0.03
C ASP A 314 -16.32 18.18 1.25
N ARG A 315 -16.57 16.93 1.66
CA ARG A 315 -15.84 16.31 2.78
C ARG A 315 -14.35 16.13 2.50
N ILE A 316 -13.97 15.90 1.24
CA ILE A 316 -12.54 15.82 0.86
C ILE A 316 -11.94 17.22 0.95
N ILE A 317 -12.64 18.24 0.44
CA ILE A 317 -12.20 19.64 0.42
C ILE A 317 -12.07 20.18 1.85
N GLU A 318 -13.10 20.05 2.68
CA GLU A 318 -13.08 20.45 4.09
C GLU A 318 -11.95 19.77 4.86
N SER A 319 -11.73 18.46 4.63
CA SER A 319 -10.62 17.74 5.25
C SER A 319 -9.27 18.25 4.75
N THR A 320 -9.15 18.63 3.48
CA THR A 320 -7.95 19.23 2.90
C THR A 320 -7.64 20.57 3.54
N GLN A 321 -8.62 21.47 3.63
CA GLN A 321 -8.47 22.80 4.23
C GLN A 321 -8.10 22.74 5.72
N ARG A 322 -8.62 21.74 6.44
CA ARG A 322 -8.29 21.54 7.86
C ARG A 322 -6.86 21.03 8.08
N ILE A 323 -6.29 20.31 7.11
CA ILE A 323 -4.96 19.70 7.22
C ILE A 323 -3.88 20.68 6.77
N LEU A 324 -4.14 21.51 5.79
CA LEU A 324 -3.23 22.53 5.25
C LEU A 324 -3.18 23.76 6.14
#